data_0731b5f46f1e94761ebc014697f244b3
#
_entry.id   0731b5f46f1e94761ebc014697f244b3
#
_cell.length_a   1.000
_cell.length_b   1.000
_cell.length_c   1.000
_cell.angle_alpha   90.00
_cell.angle_beta   90.00
_cell.angle_gamma   90.00
#
_symmetry.space_group_name_H-M   'P 1'
#
loop_
_entity.id
_entity.type
_entity.pdbx_description
1 polymer ?
#
loop_
_entity_poly.entity_id
_entity_poly.type
_entity_poly.pdbx_seq_one_letter_code
_entity_poly.pdbx_strand_id
1 'polypeptide(L)' 'MMKCLKCGSSVYESTTTEAIELGNGGLLVVRNIPCYKCKECDEITYRGDVVEQLEKITEAAKKLSQELTVIDYTRAA' A
#
# COMPACT_ATOMS: atom_id res chain seq x y z
N MET A 1 -9.53 -12.19 14.97
CA MET A 1 -8.87 -10.87 15.08
C MET A 1 -7.39 -11.00 14.78
N MET A 2 -6.87 -10.17 13.88
CA MET A 2 -5.45 -10.21 13.56
C MET A 2 -4.61 -9.56 14.66
N LYS A 3 -3.43 -10.10 14.86
CA LYS A 3 -2.46 -9.52 15.80
C LYS A 3 -1.20 -9.13 15.05
N CYS A 4 -0.52 -8.13 15.56
CA CYS A 4 0.77 -7.71 15.02
C CYS A 4 1.80 -8.84 15.14
N LEU A 5 2.44 -9.20 14.05
CA LEU A 5 3.45 -10.26 14.04
C LEU A 5 4.72 -9.85 14.78
N LYS A 6 4.93 -8.56 14.97
CA LYS A 6 6.13 -8.03 15.58
C LYS A 6 6.03 -7.94 17.11
N CYS A 7 4.91 -7.45 17.63
CA CYS A 7 4.75 -7.22 19.06
C CYS A 7 3.58 -7.99 19.69
N GLY A 8 2.76 -8.65 18.89
CA GLY A 8 1.63 -9.44 19.38
C GLY A 8 0.40 -8.64 19.81
N SER A 9 0.44 -7.31 19.71
CA SER A 9 -0.68 -6.46 20.09
C SER A 9 -1.79 -6.50 19.04
N SER A 10 -3.00 -6.05 19.40
CA SER A 10 -4.14 -5.99 18.49
C SER A 10 -3.89 -4.99 17.38
N VAL A 11 -4.38 -5.30 16.17
CA VAL A 11 -4.36 -4.39 15.04
C VAL A 11 -5.77 -3.92 14.74
N TYR A 12 -5.87 -2.78 14.07
CA TYR A 12 -7.16 -2.20 13.67
C TYR A 12 -7.14 -1.85 12.18
N GLU A 13 -8.31 -1.85 11.57
CA GLU A 13 -8.46 -1.48 10.17
C GLU A 13 -8.21 0.01 9.97
N SER A 14 -7.45 0.34 8.93
CA SER A 14 -7.11 1.72 8.61
C SER A 14 -6.80 1.83 7.12
N THR A 15 -6.36 3.00 6.70
CA THR A 15 -5.84 3.24 5.35
C THR A 15 -4.50 3.94 5.45
N THR A 16 -3.71 3.80 4.40
CA THR A 16 -2.40 4.44 4.34
C THR A 16 -2.08 4.88 2.93
N THR A 17 -1.00 5.62 2.77
CA THR A 17 -0.46 6.07 1.49
C THR A 17 0.95 5.53 1.33
N GLU A 18 1.24 4.96 0.17
CA GLU A 18 2.57 4.44 -0.14
C GLU A 18 3.17 5.22 -1.31
N ALA A 19 4.45 5.52 -1.20
CA ALA A 19 5.23 6.10 -2.28
C ALA A 19 6.21 5.03 -2.77
N ILE A 20 6.12 4.69 -4.06
CA ILE A 20 6.88 3.58 -4.65
C ILE A 20 7.75 4.12 -5.78
N GLU A 21 9.06 3.89 -5.70
CA GLU A 21 9.96 4.21 -6.79
C GLU A 21 9.85 3.16 -7.88
N LEU A 22 9.69 3.60 -9.12
CA LEU A 22 9.41 2.70 -10.24
C LEU A 22 10.66 2.20 -10.96
N GLY A 23 11.85 2.60 -10.55
CA GLY A 23 13.09 2.15 -11.15
C GLY A 23 13.44 2.78 -12.49
N ASN A 24 12.50 3.48 -13.12
CA ASN A 24 12.69 4.19 -14.40
C ASN A 24 12.75 5.71 -14.20
N GLY A 25 12.98 6.15 -12.97
CA GLY A 25 12.95 7.57 -12.61
C GLY A 25 11.58 8.08 -12.20
N GLY A 26 10.54 7.26 -12.30
CA GLY A 26 9.18 7.63 -11.93
C GLY A 26 8.87 7.35 -10.47
N LEU A 27 7.88 8.06 -9.93
CA LEU A 27 7.37 7.86 -8.58
C LEU A 27 5.88 7.58 -8.64
N LEU A 28 5.45 6.52 -7.98
CA LEU A 28 4.05 6.17 -7.83
C LEU A 28 3.60 6.43 -6.40
N VAL A 29 2.52 7.19 -6.23
CA VAL A 29 1.89 7.41 -4.94
C VAL A 29 0.50 6.76 -4.99
N VAL A 30 0.27 5.79 -4.11
CA VAL A 30 -1.04 5.13 -3.99
C VAL A 30 -1.67 5.56 -2.68
N ARG A 31 -2.87 6.10 -2.74
CA ARG A 31 -3.60 6.62 -1.58
C ARG A 31 -4.75 5.70 -1.20
N ASN A 32 -5.18 5.80 0.05
CA ASN A 32 -6.33 5.07 0.58
C ASN A 32 -6.19 3.55 0.47
N ILE A 33 -4.99 3.04 0.71
CA ILE A 33 -4.73 1.60 0.68
C ILE A 33 -5.27 0.98 1.97
N PRO A 34 -6.18 -0.02 1.89
CA PRO A 34 -6.66 -0.71 3.09
C PRO A 34 -5.51 -1.43 3.79
N CYS A 35 -5.42 -1.26 5.08
CA CYS A 35 -4.36 -1.90 5.86
C CYS A 35 -4.81 -2.16 7.28
N TYR A 36 -3.95 -2.85 8.03
CA TYR A 36 -4.09 -3.00 9.47
C TYR A 36 -2.91 -2.32 10.14
N LYS A 37 -3.21 -1.50 11.15
CA LYS A 37 -2.18 -0.81 11.93
C LYS A 37 -2.14 -1.35 13.33
N CYS A 38 -0.92 -1.53 13.87
CA CYS A 38 -0.73 -1.92 15.26
C CYS A 38 -0.87 -0.71 16.17
N LYS A 39 -1.56 -0.89 17.31
CA LYS A 39 -1.73 0.18 18.28
C LYS A 39 -0.45 0.52 19.04
N GLU A 40 0.46 -0.45 19.16
CA GLU A 40 1.64 -0.29 19.99
C GLU A 40 2.89 0.13 19.22
N CYS A 41 3.17 -0.52 18.09
CA CYS A 41 4.41 -0.30 17.35
C CYS A 41 4.23 0.40 16.00
N ASP A 42 3.02 0.84 15.68
CA ASP A 42 2.68 1.51 14.41
C ASP A 42 3.02 0.67 13.17
N GLU A 43 3.21 -0.63 13.30
CA GLU A 43 3.47 -1.51 12.19
C GLU A 43 2.26 -1.59 11.27
N ILE A 44 2.50 -1.56 9.96
CA ILE A 44 1.45 -1.64 8.95
C ILE A 44 1.51 -3.00 8.29
N THR A 45 0.36 -3.67 8.22
CA THR A 45 0.22 -4.98 7.58
C THR A 45 -0.84 -4.90 6.50
N TYR A 46 -0.55 -5.47 5.34
CA TYR A 46 -1.50 -5.56 4.24
C TYR A 46 -2.04 -6.98 4.10
N ARG A 47 -3.29 -7.10 3.67
CA ARG A 47 -3.84 -8.39 3.28
C ARG A 47 -3.20 -8.84 1.96
N GLY A 48 -3.21 -10.15 1.72
CA GLY A 48 -2.61 -10.70 0.50
C GLY A 48 -3.24 -10.16 -0.79
N ASP A 49 -4.56 -9.98 -0.80
CA ASP A 49 -5.26 -9.42 -1.97
C ASP A 49 -4.87 -7.95 -2.22
N VAL A 50 -4.60 -7.20 -1.16
CA VAL A 50 -4.12 -5.82 -1.28
C VAL A 50 -2.71 -5.79 -1.87
N VAL A 51 -1.83 -6.67 -1.42
CA VAL A 51 -0.47 -6.77 -1.97
C VAL A 51 -0.50 -7.08 -3.46
N GLU A 52 -1.32 -8.05 -3.87
CA GLU A 52 -1.49 -8.39 -5.29
C GLU A 52 -1.99 -7.21 -6.12
N GLN A 53 -2.96 -6.47 -5.61
CA GLN A 53 -3.49 -5.31 -6.31
C GLN A 53 -2.45 -4.20 -6.41
N LEU A 54 -1.66 -3.98 -5.37
CA LEU A 54 -0.57 -3.00 -5.39
C LEU A 54 0.48 -3.35 -6.44
N GLU A 55 0.80 -4.64 -6.59
CA GLU A 55 1.72 -5.10 -7.63
C GLU A 55 1.18 -4.80 -9.04
N LYS A 56 -0.10 -5.03 -9.27
CA LYS A 56 -0.75 -4.73 -10.54
C LYS A 56 -0.76 -3.23 -10.83
N ILE A 57 -1.04 -2.42 -9.83
CA ILE A 57 -1.01 -0.96 -9.96
C ILE A 57 0.39 -0.49 -10.31
N THR A 58 1.40 -1.03 -9.63
CA THR A 58 2.81 -0.69 -9.88
C THR A 58 3.22 -1.03 -11.32
N GLU A 59 2.87 -2.21 -11.79
CA GLU A 59 3.18 -2.63 -13.17
C GLU A 59 2.49 -1.72 -14.20
N ALA A 60 1.24 -1.37 -13.98
CA ALA A 60 0.53 -0.46 -14.86
C ALA A 60 1.17 0.93 -14.88
N ALA A 61 1.59 1.44 -13.71
CA ALA A 61 2.24 2.74 -13.59
C ALA A 61 3.58 2.79 -14.33
N LYS A 62 4.34 1.70 -14.31
CA LYS A 62 5.61 1.62 -15.06
C LYS A 62 5.44 1.84 -16.55
N LYS A 63 4.31 1.42 -17.10
CA LYS A 63 4.00 1.54 -18.53
C LYS A 63 3.61 2.96 -18.93
N LEU A 64 3.22 3.81 -17.98
CA LEU A 64 2.78 5.16 -18.27
C LEU A 64 3.92 6.14 -18.54
N SER A 65 5.14 5.81 -18.15
CA SER A 65 6.35 6.61 -18.36
C SER A 65 6.23 8.05 -17.83
N GLN A 66 5.49 8.24 -16.75
CA GLN A 66 5.31 9.53 -16.09
C GLN A 66 6.27 9.70 -14.93
N GLU A 67 6.69 10.94 -14.69
CA GLU A 67 7.57 11.25 -13.55
C GLU A 67 6.85 11.05 -12.21
N LEU A 68 5.57 11.40 -12.16
CA LEU A 68 4.76 11.24 -10.96
C LEU A 68 3.38 10.73 -11.33
N THR A 69 2.97 9.65 -10.68
CA THR A 69 1.63 9.10 -10.83
C THR A 69 0.99 9.00 -9.45
N VAL A 70 -0.20 9.57 -9.28
CA VAL A 70 -0.96 9.47 -8.04
C VAL A 70 -2.23 8.68 -8.33
N ILE A 71 -2.43 7.59 -7.59
CA ILE A 71 -3.58 6.70 -7.77
C ILE A 71 -4.30 6.53 -6.44
N ASP A 72 -5.64 6.57 -6.48
CA ASP A 72 -6.47 6.22 -5.34
C ASP A 72 -6.80 4.73 -5.44
N TYR A 73 -6.41 3.95 -4.43
CA TYR A 73 -6.60 2.49 -4.41
C TYR A 73 -8.08 2.12 -4.62
N THR A 74 -8.99 2.86 -4.01
CA THR A 74 -10.42 2.56 -4.08
C THR A 74 -10.98 2.68 -5.50
N ARG A 75 -10.35 3.47 -6.34
CA ARG A 75 -10.75 3.64 -7.75
C ARG A 75 -10.07 2.66 -8.68
N ALA A 76 -8.89 2.14 -8.27
CA ALA A 76 -8.11 1.21 -9.09
C ALA A 76 -8.49 -0.25 -8.84
N ALA A 77 -9.12 -0.51 -7.72
CA ALA A 77 -9.51 -1.87 -7.33
C ALA A 77 -10.74 -2.37 -8.07
#